data_2908d8ea25d7128c6c84055893be7e6f
#
_entry.id   2908d8ea25d7128c6c84055893be7e6f
#
_cell.length_a   1.000
_cell.length_b   1.000
_cell.length_c   1.000
_cell.angle_alpha   90.00
_cell.angle_beta   90.00
_cell.angle_gamma   90.00
#
_symmetry.space_group_name_H-M   'P 1'
#
loop_
_entity.id
_entity.type
_entity.pdbx_description
1 polymer ?
#
loop_
_entity_poly.entity_id
_entity_poly.type
_entity_poly.pdbx_seq_one_letter_code
_entity_poly.pdbx_strand_id
1 'polypeptide(L)'
;KEDALKIYCIAVLRVCEPGVKDCELKETYDTSFLSELYPRVALSKNTVSQFERNLGKTCSRITAFMRLRTTAVGVDDHLLVDGTLKSDESKVNSLSDFSRKARTKGTRDLSVMYAFDLEKMEPICSKCFPGNMLDETAYSAFIEENGIKSGLLVTDKGIPASAAAEQFEKNPNLHYLNPIKRNARLIKTHNMLDFTGILPGFEGVTFRKEKISGKDNWLYGYRDASRAANEERDFLGRARKNK
;
A
#
# COMPACT_ATOMS: atom_id res chain seq x y z
N LYS A 1 -7.81 11.35 26.30
CA LYS A 1 -8.78 12.25 25.62
C LYS A 1 -8.05 13.39 24.91
N GLU A 2 -7.08 14.05 25.58
CA GLU A 2 -6.29 15.16 25.01
C GLU A 2 -5.44 14.72 23.79
N ASP A 3 -4.74 13.58 23.89
CA ASP A 3 -3.95 13.02 22.78
C ASP A 3 -4.81 12.70 21.56
N ALA A 4 -6.01 12.16 21.75
CA ALA A 4 -6.93 11.85 20.66
C ALA A 4 -7.38 13.14 19.92
N LEU A 5 -7.65 14.20 20.67
CA LEU A 5 -8.03 15.49 20.09
C LEU A 5 -6.86 16.12 19.32
N LYS A 6 -5.64 15.99 19.85
CA LYS A 6 -4.43 16.46 19.17
C LYS A 6 -4.19 15.73 17.85
N ILE A 7 -4.32 14.37 17.84
CA ILE A 7 -4.26 13.56 16.61
C ILE A 7 -5.30 14.04 15.60
N TYR A 8 -6.55 14.21 16.05
CA TYR A 8 -7.64 14.63 15.20
C TYR A 8 -7.35 16.00 14.55
N CYS A 9 -6.98 17.00 15.33
CA CYS A 9 -6.67 18.33 14.80
C CYS A 9 -5.50 18.29 13.82
N ILE A 10 -4.42 17.60 14.13
CA ILE A 10 -3.26 17.46 13.22
C ILE A 10 -3.70 16.79 11.91
N ALA A 11 -4.48 15.71 11.99
CA ALA A 11 -4.94 14.98 10.81
C ALA A 11 -5.82 15.86 9.92
N VAL A 12 -6.80 16.57 10.49
CA VAL A 12 -7.69 17.47 9.75
C VAL A 12 -6.90 18.59 9.07
N LEU A 13 -5.98 19.23 9.79
CA LEU A 13 -5.14 20.30 9.21
C LEU A 13 -4.31 19.80 8.03
N ARG A 14 -3.70 18.63 8.14
CA ARG A 14 -2.91 18.03 7.04
C ARG A 14 -3.75 17.58 5.84
N VAL A 15 -5.02 17.27 6.05
CA VAL A 15 -5.97 16.97 4.95
C VAL A 15 -6.42 18.25 4.26
N CYS A 16 -6.74 19.31 5.03
CA CYS A 16 -7.20 20.59 4.49
C CYS A 16 -6.06 21.35 3.80
N GLU A 17 -4.85 21.27 4.33
CA GLU A 17 -3.65 21.92 3.78
C GLU A 17 -2.53 20.89 3.56
N PRO A 18 -2.57 20.17 2.43
CA PRO A 18 -1.54 19.19 2.10
C PRO A 18 -0.16 19.86 2.00
N GLY A 19 0.78 19.39 2.81
CA GLY A 19 2.14 19.93 2.85
C GLY A 19 2.42 20.89 4.00
N VAL A 20 1.44 21.21 4.87
CA VAL A 20 1.67 21.98 6.10
C VAL A 20 2.74 21.31 6.96
N LYS A 21 3.74 22.07 7.36
CA LYS A 21 4.85 21.58 8.20
C LYS A 21 4.48 21.66 9.69
N ASP A 22 5.14 20.84 10.50
CA ASP A 22 4.90 20.82 11.96
C ASP A 22 5.09 22.18 12.63
N CYS A 23 5.98 23.01 12.10
CA CYS A 23 6.20 24.36 12.62
C CYS A 23 5.08 25.35 12.26
N GLU A 24 4.25 25.03 11.26
CA GLU A 24 3.16 25.85 10.75
C GLU A 24 1.80 25.43 11.34
N LEU A 25 1.71 24.23 11.93
CA LEU A 25 0.45 23.66 12.44
C LEU A 25 -0.25 24.58 13.45
N LYS A 26 0.51 25.29 14.29
CA LYS A 26 -0.11 26.20 15.27
C LYS A 26 -0.80 27.38 14.58
N GLU A 27 -0.15 28.02 13.63
CA GLU A 27 -0.71 29.16 12.90
C GLU A 27 -1.93 28.75 12.07
N THR A 28 -1.83 27.62 11.35
CA THR A 28 -2.93 27.04 10.59
C THR A 28 -4.12 26.69 11.49
N TYR A 29 -3.87 26.14 12.68
CA TYR A 29 -4.92 25.86 13.65
C TYR A 29 -5.57 27.13 14.19
N ASP A 30 -4.78 28.12 14.60
CA ASP A 30 -5.28 29.39 15.17
C ASP A 30 -6.15 30.17 14.18
N THR A 31 -5.93 30.01 12.86
CA THR A 31 -6.69 30.66 11.79
C THR A 31 -7.84 29.81 11.23
N SER A 32 -8.02 28.60 11.73
CA SER A 32 -9.05 27.65 11.30
C SER A 32 -10.23 27.58 12.28
N PHE A 33 -11.38 27.09 11.81
CA PHE A 33 -12.52 26.78 12.69
C PHE A 33 -12.22 25.71 13.75
N LEU A 34 -11.15 24.95 13.60
CA LEU A 34 -10.77 23.97 14.62
C LEU A 34 -10.41 24.62 15.95
N SER A 35 -9.86 25.83 15.95
CA SER A 35 -9.53 26.57 17.16
C SER A 35 -10.78 27.00 17.95
N GLU A 36 -11.90 27.23 17.25
CA GLU A 36 -13.19 27.55 17.84
C GLU A 36 -13.91 26.28 18.34
N LEU A 37 -13.93 25.22 17.50
CA LEU A 37 -14.58 23.94 17.85
C LEU A 37 -13.87 23.19 18.96
N TYR A 38 -12.56 23.24 18.96
CA TYR A 38 -11.68 22.53 19.90
C TYR A 38 -10.63 23.48 20.51
N PRO A 39 -11.04 24.42 21.34
CA PRO A 39 -10.12 25.42 21.88
C PRO A 39 -9.01 24.81 22.74
N ARG A 40 -7.87 25.48 22.78
CA ARG A 40 -6.72 25.16 23.64
C ARG A 40 -5.96 23.86 23.29
N VAL A 41 -6.05 23.38 22.03
CA VAL A 41 -5.19 22.29 21.57
C VAL A 41 -3.76 22.84 21.37
N ALA A 42 -2.81 22.27 22.10
CA ALA A 42 -1.41 22.72 22.02
C ALA A 42 -0.73 22.13 20.78
N LEU A 43 -0.53 22.95 19.74
CA LEU A 43 0.07 22.57 18.46
C LEU A 43 1.34 23.36 18.12
N SER A 44 2.05 23.90 19.15
CA SER A 44 3.37 24.48 18.89
C SER A 44 4.33 23.43 18.36
N LYS A 45 5.33 23.83 17.56
CA LYS A 45 6.35 22.95 16.98
C LYS A 45 6.94 21.96 18.01
N ASN A 46 7.33 22.46 19.18
CA ASN A 46 7.93 21.62 20.22
C ASN A 46 6.91 20.63 20.80
N THR A 47 5.66 21.06 20.98
CA THR A 47 4.58 20.21 21.50
C THR A 47 4.24 19.09 20.52
N VAL A 48 4.14 19.41 19.23
CA VAL A 48 3.88 18.43 18.18
C VAL A 48 5.02 17.42 18.08
N SER A 49 6.27 17.91 17.99
CA SER A 49 7.43 17.02 17.92
C SER A 49 7.56 16.10 19.14
N GLN A 50 7.31 16.61 20.33
CA GLN A 50 7.33 15.78 21.55
C GLN A 50 6.18 14.76 21.57
N PHE A 51 4.99 15.18 21.13
CA PHE A 51 3.82 14.33 21.02
C PHE A 51 4.05 13.18 20.03
N GLU A 52 4.54 13.47 18.82
CA GLU A 52 4.83 12.47 17.78
C GLU A 52 5.92 11.49 18.23
N ARG A 53 6.96 12.00 18.91
CA ARG A 53 8.00 11.16 19.49
C ARG A 53 7.43 10.20 20.55
N ASN A 54 6.53 10.67 21.41
CA ASN A 54 5.91 9.85 22.44
C ASN A 54 4.93 8.83 21.82
N LEU A 55 4.18 9.23 20.80
CA LEU A 55 3.30 8.33 20.06
C LEU A 55 4.10 7.22 19.38
N GLY A 56 5.22 7.56 18.71
CA GLY A 56 6.12 6.60 18.07
C GLY A 56 6.78 5.63 19.06
N LYS A 57 7.08 6.06 20.28
CA LYS A 57 7.57 5.15 21.35
C LYS A 57 6.52 4.16 21.83
N THR A 58 5.23 4.44 21.62
CA THR A 58 4.12 3.59 22.08
C THR A 58 3.56 2.80 20.87
N CYS A 59 4.43 2.04 20.18
CA CYS A 59 4.05 1.26 18.99
C CYS A 59 2.81 0.38 19.20
N SER A 60 2.58 -0.12 20.43
CA SER A 60 1.41 -0.92 20.76
C SER A 60 0.08 -0.19 20.50
N ARG A 61 0.01 1.13 20.71
CA ARG A 61 -1.20 1.92 20.40
C ARG A 61 -1.45 2.03 18.90
N ILE A 62 -0.39 2.24 18.13
CA ILE A 62 -0.45 2.30 16.68
C ILE A 62 -0.90 0.94 16.14
N THR A 63 -0.27 -0.15 16.59
CA THR A 63 -0.64 -1.51 16.19
C THR A 63 -2.08 -1.84 16.58
N ALA A 64 -2.53 -1.47 17.77
CA ALA A 64 -3.90 -1.70 18.20
C ALA A 64 -4.91 -0.93 17.33
N PHE A 65 -4.61 0.31 16.96
CA PHE A 65 -5.42 1.09 16.04
C PHE A 65 -5.50 0.45 14.65
N MET A 66 -4.36 0.04 14.08
CA MET A 66 -4.33 -0.63 12.78
C MET A 66 -5.12 -1.95 12.82
N ARG A 67 -4.97 -2.75 13.88
CA ARG A 67 -5.75 -3.99 14.05
C ARG A 67 -7.24 -3.75 14.20
N LEU A 68 -7.64 -2.68 14.88
CA LEU A 68 -9.06 -2.30 14.95
C LEU A 68 -9.61 -1.99 13.56
N ARG A 69 -8.86 -1.30 12.71
CA ARG A 69 -9.24 -1.01 11.33
C ARG A 69 -9.36 -2.29 10.49
N THR A 70 -8.41 -3.22 10.62
CA THR A 70 -8.41 -4.47 9.85
C THR A 70 -9.52 -5.44 10.28
N THR A 71 -10.03 -5.36 11.51
CA THR A 71 -11.20 -6.18 11.94
C THR A 71 -12.50 -5.82 11.21
N ALA A 72 -12.58 -4.64 10.61
CA ALA A 72 -13.75 -4.20 9.83
C ALA A 72 -13.69 -4.66 8.36
N VAL A 73 -12.60 -5.32 7.94
CA VAL A 73 -12.46 -5.83 6.57
C VAL A 73 -13.27 -7.10 6.39
N GLY A 74 -14.21 -7.08 5.45
CA GLY A 74 -15.03 -8.22 5.06
C GLY A 74 -14.30 -9.16 4.09
N VAL A 75 -14.88 -10.33 3.85
CA VAL A 75 -14.32 -11.33 2.91
C VAL A 75 -14.36 -10.86 1.46
N ASP A 76 -15.34 -10.02 1.13
CA ASP A 76 -15.54 -9.47 -0.22
C ASP A 76 -14.85 -8.12 -0.44
N ASP A 77 -14.19 -7.56 0.58
CA ASP A 77 -13.46 -6.29 0.44
C ASP A 77 -12.14 -6.52 -0.33
N HIS A 78 -11.79 -5.57 -1.21
CA HIS A 78 -10.55 -5.61 -1.97
C HIS A 78 -9.54 -4.62 -1.40
N LEU A 79 -8.42 -5.14 -0.93
CA LEU A 79 -7.34 -4.34 -0.35
C LEU A 79 -6.15 -4.24 -1.31
N LEU A 80 -5.88 -3.05 -1.81
CA LEU A 80 -4.62 -2.78 -2.51
C LEU A 80 -3.49 -2.70 -1.49
N VAL A 81 -2.49 -3.57 -1.64
CA VAL A 81 -1.27 -3.54 -0.81
C VAL A 81 -0.09 -3.14 -1.67
N ASP A 82 0.57 -2.08 -1.26
CA ASP A 82 1.74 -1.54 -1.97
C ASP A 82 2.82 -1.08 -0.99
N GLY A 83 4.05 -1.06 -1.46
CA GLY A 83 5.23 -0.62 -0.72
C GLY A 83 5.89 0.58 -1.39
N THR A 84 6.25 1.58 -0.59
CA THR A 84 6.97 2.75 -1.08
C THR A 84 8.21 3.02 -0.24
N LEU A 85 9.24 3.59 -0.86
CA LEU A 85 10.43 4.08 -0.16
C LEU A 85 10.27 5.57 0.13
N LYS A 86 10.63 5.96 1.35
CA LYS A 86 10.72 7.35 1.77
C LYS A 86 12.16 7.65 2.17
N SER A 87 12.73 8.66 1.54
CA SER A 87 14.08 9.13 1.92
C SER A 87 14.09 9.58 3.38
N ASP A 88 15.10 9.15 4.10
CA ASP A 88 15.28 9.46 5.52
C ASP A 88 16.70 9.92 5.81
N GLU A 89 16.84 11.20 6.09
CA GLU A 89 18.12 11.82 6.46
C GLU A 89 18.43 11.74 7.97
N SER A 90 17.56 11.08 8.74
CA SER A 90 17.74 10.93 10.17
C SER A 90 18.95 10.06 10.51
N LYS A 91 19.80 10.55 11.41
CA LYS A 91 20.95 9.80 11.93
C LYS A 91 20.61 8.91 13.12
N VAL A 92 19.40 9.06 13.66
CA VAL A 92 18.96 8.38 14.91
C VAL A 92 17.80 7.40 14.70
N ASN A 93 17.26 7.34 13.48
CA ASN A 93 16.19 6.43 13.15
C ASN A 93 16.74 5.02 12.84
N SER A 94 16.40 4.06 13.68
CA SER A 94 16.89 2.67 13.56
C SER A 94 16.34 1.94 12.32
N LEU A 95 15.26 2.43 11.69
CA LEU A 95 14.71 1.86 10.47
C LEU A 95 15.34 2.45 9.20
N SER A 96 16.11 3.55 9.34
CA SER A 96 16.80 4.18 8.23
C SER A 96 17.96 3.31 7.77
N ASP A 97 17.91 2.84 6.53
CA ASP A 97 18.97 2.00 5.96
C ASP A 97 19.09 2.18 4.44
N PHE A 98 20.22 1.73 3.88
CA PHE A 98 20.49 1.84 2.46
C PHE A 98 19.63 0.89 1.64
N SER A 99 18.71 1.44 0.85
CA SER A 99 17.85 0.65 -0.01
C SER A 99 18.52 0.34 -1.35
N ARG A 100 18.38 -0.92 -1.80
CA ARG A 100 18.78 -1.33 -3.16
C ARG A 100 17.90 -0.71 -4.24
N LYS A 101 16.71 -0.23 -3.88
CA LYS A 101 15.74 0.41 -4.77
C LYS A 101 15.87 1.93 -4.78
N ALA A 102 16.73 2.52 -3.92
CA ALA A 102 16.96 3.95 -3.89
C ALA A 102 17.37 4.46 -5.28
N ARG A 103 16.69 5.50 -5.77
CA ARG A 103 17.01 6.13 -7.06
C ARG A 103 18.40 6.72 -7.07
N THR A 104 18.84 7.22 -5.92
CA THR A 104 20.17 7.79 -5.73
C THR A 104 21.00 6.88 -4.85
N LYS A 105 22.14 6.42 -5.33
CA LYS A 105 23.07 5.59 -4.54
C LYS A 105 23.55 6.39 -3.33
N GLY A 106 23.59 5.73 -2.17
CA GLY A 106 24.11 6.33 -0.94
C GLY A 106 23.08 7.09 -0.11
N THR A 107 21.80 7.15 -0.54
CA THR A 107 20.71 7.67 0.30
C THR A 107 20.18 6.56 1.23
N ARG A 108 19.75 6.99 2.40
CA ARG A 108 19.06 6.11 3.36
C ARG A 108 17.56 6.32 3.21
N ASP A 109 16.82 5.22 3.32
CA ASP A 109 15.39 5.20 3.13
C ASP A 109 14.69 4.46 4.27
N LEU A 110 13.39 4.68 4.38
CA LEU A 110 12.42 3.82 5.08
C LEU A 110 11.57 3.11 4.04
N SER A 111 11.24 1.86 4.26
CA SER A 111 10.19 1.19 3.52
C SER A 111 8.87 1.34 4.27
N VAL A 112 7.83 1.80 3.58
CA VAL A 112 6.47 1.92 4.12
C VAL A 112 5.57 1.04 3.29
N MET A 113 4.91 0.07 3.92
CA MET A 113 3.86 -0.73 3.31
C MET A 113 2.50 -0.30 3.86
N TYR A 114 1.49 -0.28 3.00
CA TYR A 114 0.14 0.12 3.37
C TYR A 114 -0.91 -0.73 2.65
N ALA A 115 -2.08 -0.84 3.27
CA ALA A 115 -3.28 -1.40 2.66
C ALA A 115 -4.34 -0.32 2.53
N PHE A 116 -5.01 -0.31 1.37
CA PHE A 116 -6.04 0.65 1.00
C PHE A 116 -7.28 -0.12 0.51
N ASP A 117 -8.45 0.19 1.07
CA ASP A 117 -9.73 -0.39 0.66
C ASP A 117 -10.17 0.26 -0.66
N LEU A 118 -10.34 -0.55 -1.70
CA LEU A 118 -10.67 -0.06 -3.05
C LEU A 118 -12.13 0.37 -3.20
N GLU A 119 -13.04 -0.22 -2.45
CA GLU A 119 -14.47 0.12 -2.48
C GLU A 119 -14.76 1.36 -1.64
N LYS A 120 -14.25 1.39 -0.41
CA LYS A 120 -14.47 2.51 0.53
C LYS A 120 -13.56 3.69 0.26
N MET A 121 -12.54 3.51 -0.61
CA MET A 121 -11.54 4.54 -0.96
C MET A 121 -10.85 5.13 0.26
N GLU A 122 -10.46 4.26 1.21
CA GLU A 122 -9.84 4.69 2.45
C GLU A 122 -8.62 3.84 2.85
N PRO A 123 -7.62 4.44 3.54
CA PRO A 123 -6.50 3.70 4.08
C PRO A 123 -6.95 2.82 5.25
N ILE A 124 -6.55 1.55 5.25
CA ILE A 124 -6.87 0.60 6.30
C ILE A 124 -5.75 0.50 7.33
N CYS A 125 -4.55 0.18 6.90
CA CYS A 125 -3.40 0.08 7.78
C CYS A 125 -2.09 0.36 7.06
N SER A 126 -1.05 0.63 7.82
CA SER A 126 0.29 0.83 7.32
C SER A 126 1.33 0.35 8.32
N LYS A 127 2.56 0.10 7.83
CA LYS A 127 3.71 -0.23 8.66
C LYS A 127 5.00 0.23 8.02
N CYS A 128 5.91 0.74 8.85
CA CYS A 128 7.27 1.07 8.45
C CYS A 128 8.20 -0.12 8.69
N PHE A 129 9.09 -0.34 7.73
CA PHE A 129 10.13 -1.36 7.76
C PHE A 129 11.51 -0.73 7.48
N PRO A 130 12.61 -1.39 7.82
CA PRO A 130 13.94 -0.95 7.41
C PRO A 130 14.03 -0.77 5.89
N GLY A 131 14.74 0.27 5.46
CA GLY A 131 14.86 0.60 4.04
C GLY A 131 15.53 -0.49 3.20
N ASN A 132 16.34 -1.35 3.78
CA ASN A 132 16.99 -2.50 3.14
C ASN A 132 16.11 -3.76 3.10
N MET A 133 14.95 -3.77 3.76
CA MET A 133 14.07 -4.93 3.80
C MET A 133 13.43 -5.15 2.42
N LEU A 134 13.44 -6.40 1.96
CA LEU A 134 12.77 -6.78 0.72
C LEU A 134 11.25 -6.78 0.91
N ASP A 135 10.51 -6.37 -0.12
CA ASP A 135 9.04 -6.32 -0.07
C ASP A 135 8.43 -7.69 0.24
N GLU A 136 9.02 -8.77 -0.27
CA GLU A 136 8.59 -10.14 0.02
C GLU A 136 8.66 -10.46 1.53
N THR A 137 9.74 -10.09 2.20
CA THR A 137 9.88 -10.29 3.66
C THR A 137 8.94 -9.39 4.44
N ALA A 138 8.79 -8.13 4.02
CA ALA A 138 7.91 -7.17 4.63
C ALA A 138 6.43 -7.57 4.53
N TYR A 139 6.04 -8.21 3.42
CA TYR A 139 4.64 -8.54 3.13
C TYR A 139 4.01 -9.51 4.13
N SER A 140 4.69 -10.63 4.44
CA SER A 140 4.19 -11.58 5.44
C SER A 140 4.06 -10.93 6.83
N ALA A 141 5.11 -10.22 7.26
CA ALA A 141 5.10 -9.49 8.52
C ALA A 141 4.03 -8.38 8.57
N PHE A 142 3.78 -7.71 7.43
CA PHE A 142 2.74 -6.70 7.32
C PHE A 142 1.34 -7.28 7.56
N ILE A 143 1.02 -8.41 6.93
CA ILE A 143 -0.28 -9.10 7.11
C ILE A 143 -0.44 -9.55 8.57
N GLU A 144 0.56 -10.24 9.12
CA GLU A 144 0.51 -10.81 10.45
C GLU A 144 0.38 -9.74 11.54
N GLU A 145 1.24 -8.73 11.52
CA GLU A 145 1.30 -7.74 12.58
C GLU A 145 0.11 -6.79 12.57
N ASN A 146 -0.46 -6.47 11.40
CA ASN A 146 -1.70 -5.71 11.30
C ASN A 146 -2.95 -6.58 11.52
N GLY A 147 -2.81 -7.90 11.59
CA GLY A 147 -3.91 -8.82 11.83
C GLY A 147 -4.92 -8.86 10.67
N ILE A 148 -4.43 -8.79 9.43
CA ILE A 148 -5.28 -8.91 8.23
C ILE A 148 -5.65 -10.38 8.06
N LYS A 149 -6.92 -10.73 8.22
CA LYS A 149 -7.41 -12.12 8.22
C LYS A 149 -8.49 -12.39 7.18
N SER A 150 -8.93 -11.36 6.48
CA SER A 150 -10.07 -11.39 5.57
C SER A 150 -9.87 -10.44 4.41
N GLY A 151 -10.55 -10.69 3.30
CA GLY A 151 -10.52 -9.87 2.09
C GLY A 151 -9.65 -10.41 0.98
N LEU A 152 -9.68 -9.75 -0.17
CA LEU A 152 -8.84 -10.04 -1.33
C LEU A 152 -7.68 -9.04 -1.40
N LEU A 153 -6.45 -9.51 -1.14
CA LEU A 153 -5.25 -8.68 -1.26
C LEU A 153 -4.82 -8.57 -2.72
N VAL A 154 -4.78 -7.35 -3.24
CA VAL A 154 -4.28 -7.03 -4.57
C VAL A 154 -2.91 -6.39 -4.43
N THR A 155 -1.88 -6.97 -5.03
CA THR A 155 -0.50 -6.47 -4.96
C THR A 155 0.09 -6.21 -6.34
N ASP A 156 1.21 -5.48 -6.40
CA ASP A 156 2.01 -5.40 -7.62
C ASP A 156 2.80 -6.71 -7.86
N LYS A 157 3.25 -6.90 -9.10
CA LYS A 157 4.08 -8.04 -9.55
C LYS A 157 5.39 -8.22 -8.79
N GLY A 158 5.81 -7.22 -8.02
CA GLY A 158 6.98 -7.26 -7.15
C GLY A 158 6.79 -8.04 -5.84
N ILE A 159 5.53 -8.30 -5.47
CA ILE A 159 5.17 -8.97 -4.21
C ILE A 159 4.42 -10.27 -4.55
N PRO A 160 5.09 -11.41 -4.69
CA PRO A 160 4.43 -12.66 -5.03
C PRO A 160 3.62 -13.21 -3.86
N ALA A 161 2.50 -13.87 -4.16
CA ALA A 161 1.65 -14.48 -3.12
C ALA A 161 2.41 -15.50 -2.26
N SER A 162 3.41 -16.17 -2.82
CA SER A 162 4.27 -17.12 -2.08
C SER A 162 5.03 -16.46 -0.91
N ALA A 163 5.24 -15.16 -0.94
CA ALA A 163 5.88 -14.43 0.15
C ALA A 163 5.05 -14.42 1.45
N ALA A 164 3.74 -14.67 1.36
CA ALA A 164 2.84 -14.75 2.51
C ALA A 164 1.98 -16.02 2.48
N ALA A 165 2.47 -17.11 1.87
CA ALA A 165 1.72 -18.37 1.74
C ALA A 165 1.16 -18.88 3.07
N GLU A 166 1.97 -18.84 4.13
CA GLU A 166 1.57 -19.25 5.47
C GLU A 166 0.39 -18.42 6.01
N GLN A 167 0.33 -17.13 5.69
CA GLN A 167 -0.77 -16.26 6.12
C GLN A 167 -2.07 -16.60 5.40
N PHE A 168 -2.00 -16.94 4.12
CA PHE A 168 -3.17 -17.37 3.35
C PHE A 168 -3.66 -18.76 3.78
N GLU A 169 -2.75 -19.67 4.12
CA GLU A 169 -3.12 -21.00 4.66
C GLU A 169 -3.78 -20.92 6.05
N LYS A 170 -3.29 -20.03 6.91
CA LYS A 170 -3.86 -19.82 8.26
C LYS A 170 -5.22 -19.12 8.26
N ASN A 171 -5.51 -18.32 7.24
CA ASN A 171 -6.68 -17.45 7.20
C ASN A 171 -7.55 -17.80 5.97
N PRO A 172 -8.55 -18.70 6.08
CA PRO A 172 -9.34 -19.18 4.94
C PRO A 172 -10.19 -18.09 4.25
N ASN A 173 -10.43 -16.97 4.93
CA ASN A 173 -11.15 -15.82 4.39
C ASN A 173 -10.23 -14.76 3.76
N LEU A 174 -8.93 -15.03 3.73
CA LEU A 174 -7.92 -14.16 3.13
C LEU A 174 -7.51 -14.73 1.78
N HIS A 175 -7.71 -13.95 0.74
CA HIS A 175 -7.42 -14.30 -0.64
C HIS A 175 -6.40 -13.35 -1.24
N TYR A 176 -5.87 -13.68 -2.42
CA TYR A 176 -4.93 -12.82 -3.11
C TYR A 176 -5.18 -12.77 -4.62
N LEU A 177 -4.85 -11.64 -5.21
CA LEU A 177 -4.79 -11.40 -6.65
C LEU A 177 -3.46 -10.75 -7.00
N ASN A 178 -2.56 -11.50 -7.62
CA ASN A 178 -1.22 -11.03 -7.95
C ASN A 178 -0.98 -11.09 -9.45
N PRO A 179 -0.47 -10.01 -10.06
CA PRO A 179 -0.01 -10.06 -11.44
C PRO A 179 1.18 -10.98 -11.58
N ILE A 180 1.21 -11.77 -12.63
CA ILE A 180 2.38 -12.60 -12.98
C ILE A 180 3.22 -11.92 -14.06
N LYS A 181 4.52 -12.22 -14.08
CA LYS A 181 5.42 -11.70 -15.12
C LYS A 181 4.99 -12.23 -16.49
N ARG A 182 5.03 -11.37 -17.52
CA ARG A 182 4.63 -11.72 -18.91
C ARG A 182 5.41 -12.91 -19.50
N ASN A 183 6.60 -13.20 -19.01
CA ASN A 183 7.43 -14.34 -19.41
C ASN A 183 7.28 -15.55 -18.48
N ALA A 184 6.33 -15.57 -17.56
CA ALA A 184 6.11 -16.69 -16.65
C ALA A 184 5.75 -17.96 -17.42
N ARG A 185 6.35 -19.09 -17.03
CA ARG A 185 6.10 -20.40 -17.64
C ARG A 185 4.62 -20.79 -17.61
N LEU A 186 3.90 -20.42 -16.55
CA LEU A 186 2.46 -20.67 -16.38
C LEU A 186 1.62 -20.17 -17.56
N ILE A 187 1.97 -19.03 -18.16
CA ILE A 187 1.26 -18.45 -19.31
C ILE A 187 1.27 -19.43 -20.50
N LYS A 188 2.44 -20.02 -20.78
CA LYS A 188 2.60 -20.97 -21.89
C LYS A 188 1.98 -22.34 -21.55
N THR A 189 2.22 -22.84 -20.33
CA THR A 189 1.75 -24.16 -19.87
C THR A 189 0.22 -24.26 -19.88
N HIS A 190 -0.47 -23.15 -19.58
CA HIS A 190 -1.93 -23.07 -19.52
C HIS A 190 -2.56 -22.35 -20.73
N ASN A 191 -1.80 -22.10 -21.80
CA ASN A 191 -2.27 -21.42 -23.02
C ASN A 191 -3.03 -20.12 -22.73
N MET A 192 -2.55 -19.32 -21.76
CA MET A 192 -3.27 -18.12 -21.25
C MET A 192 -3.38 -16.99 -22.27
N LEU A 193 -2.73 -17.09 -23.43
CA LEU A 193 -2.85 -16.12 -24.53
C LEU A 193 -3.94 -16.48 -25.54
N ASP A 194 -4.58 -17.61 -25.38
CA ASP A 194 -5.74 -18.05 -26.18
C ASP A 194 -7.03 -17.55 -25.51
N PHE A 195 -7.39 -16.32 -25.80
CA PHE A 195 -8.54 -15.63 -25.19
C PHE A 195 -9.84 -16.11 -25.81
N THR A 196 -10.65 -16.84 -25.05
CA THR A 196 -11.87 -17.52 -25.52
C THR A 196 -13.17 -16.81 -25.16
N GLY A 197 -13.14 -15.80 -24.29
CA GLY A 197 -14.31 -15.10 -23.80
C GLY A 197 -14.21 -13.58 -23.88
N ILE A 198 -15.35 -12.92 -23.79
CA ILE A 198 -15.45 -11.46 -23.60
C ILE A 198 -15.72 -11.21 -22.11
N LEU A 199 -14.98 -10.28 -21.50
CA LEU A 199 -15.15 -9.96 -20.09
C LEU A 199 -16.51 -9.27 -19.87
N PRO A 200 -17.39 -9.84 -19.03
CA PRO A 200 -18.69 -9.23 -18.78
C PRO A 200 -18.56 -7.79 -18.26
N GLY A 201 -19.32 -6.86 -18.86
CA GLY A 201 -19.27 -5.43 -18.50
C GLY A 201 -18.11 -4.65 -19.10
N PHE A 202 -17.22 -5.28 -19.89
CA PHE A 202 -16.06 -4.62 -20.51
C PHE A 202 -16.00 -4.96 -22.01
N GLU A 203 -16.73 -4.20 -22.83
CA GLU A 203 -16.69 -4.38 -24.28
C GLU A 203 -15.28 -4.17 -24.83
N GLY A 204 -14.83 -5.10 -25.67
CA GLY A 204 -13.49 -5.05 -26.26
C GLY A 204 -12.38 -5.65 -25.40
N VAL A 205 -12.67 -6.11 -24.18
CA VAL A 205 -11.74 -6.87 -23.36
C VAL A 205 -12.02 -8.36 -23.46
N THR A 206 -11.08 -9.10 -24.03
CA THR A 206 -11.13 -10.57 -24.07
C THR A 206 -10.43 -11.14 -22.85
N PHE A 207 -10.89 -12.31 -22.38
CA PHE A 207 -10.31 -12.95 -21.21
C PHE A 207 -10.21 -14.47 -21.36
N ARG A 208 -9.35 -15.05 -20.52
CA ARG A 208 -9.28 -16.48 -20.25
C ARG A 208 -9.15 -16.71 -18.76
N LYS A 209 -9.85 -17.74 -18.26
CA LYS A 209 -9.77 -18.23 -16.91
C LYS A 209 -9.41 -19.70 -16.92
N GLU A 210 -8.40 -20.11 -16.15
CA GLU A 210 -7.93 -21.49 -16.09
C GLU A 210 -7.59 -21.89 -14.66
N LYS A 211 -8.01 -23.05 -14.20
CA LYS A 211 -7.63 -23.57 -12.87
C LYS A 211 -6.26 -24.23 -12.92
N ILE A 212 -5.37 -23.92 -11.98
CA ILE A 212 -4.06 -24.54 -11.90
C ILE A 212 -4.25 -25.97 -11.38
N SER A 213 -3.82 -26.95 -12.18
CA SER A 213 -3.91 -28.37 -11.79
C SER A 213 -3.20 -28.64 -10.47
N GLY A 214 -3.88 -29.36 -9.56
CA GLY A 214 -3.35 -29.71 -8.25
C GLY A 214 -3.28 -28.57 -7.23
N LYS A 215 -3.84 -27.39 -7.55
CA LYS A 215 -3.91 -26.23 -6.63
C LYS A 215 -5.31 -25.64 -6.65
N ASP A 216 -5.68 -24.95 -5.57
CA ASP A 216 -6.93 -24.19 -5.53
C ASP A 216 -6.75 -22.75 -5.99
N ASN A 217 -5.97 -22.57 -7.04
CA ASN A 217 -5.65 -21.29 -7.61
C ASN A 217 -6.11 -21.20 -9.05
N TRP A 218 -6.50 -19.99 -9.47
CA TRP A 218 -6.93 -19.69 -10.81
C TRP A 218 -5.97 -18.73 -11.49
N LEU A 219 -5.78 -18.92 -12.80
CA LEU A 219 -5.11 -17.97 -13.67
C LEU A 219 -6.16 -17.18 -14.44
N TYR A 220 -5.95 -15.86 -14.51
CA TYR A 220 -6.77 -14.95 -15.29
C TYR A 220 -5.88 -14.21 -16.28
N GLY A 221 -6.22 -14.27 -17.55
CA GLY A 221 -5.59 -13.49 -18.61
C GLY A 221 -6.58 -12.52 -19.21
N TYR A 222 -6.18 -11.27 -19.40
CA TYR A 222 -7.01 -10.24 -20.02
C TYR A 222 -6.26 -9.59 -21.17
N ARG A 223 -6.96 -9.27 -22.25
CA ARG A 223 -6.44 -8.50 -23.37
C ARG A 223 -7.43 -7.40 -23.73
N ASP A 224 -7.02 -6.18 -23.49
CA ASP A 224 -7.67 -4.98 -23.98
C ASP A 224 -6.99 -4.56 -25.28
N ALA A 225 -7.72 -4.60 -26.40
CA ALA A 225 -7.19 -4.29 -27.73
C ALA A 225 -6.77 -2.82 -27.84
N SER A 226 -7.54 -1.90 -27.25
CA SER A 226 -7.26 -0.46 -27.30
C SER A 226 -5.99 -0.13 -26.49
N ARG A 227 -5.87 -0.71 -25.30
CA ARG A 227 -4.67 -0.57 -24.47
C ARG A 227 -3.43 -1.16 -25.14
N ALA A 228 -3.56 -2.34 -25.77
CA ALA A 228 -2.46 -2.99 -26.48
C ALA A 228 -1.94 -2.11 -27.62
N ALA A 229 -2.83 -1.52 -28.43
CA ALA A 229 -2.47 -0.61 -29.51
C ALA A 229 -1.80 0.67 -29.01
N ASN A 230 -2.24 1.22 -27.89
CA ASN A 230 -1.61 2.38 -27.27
C ASN A 230 -0.21 2.06 -26.73
N GLU A 231 -0.04 0.93 -26.03
CA GLU A 231 1.27 0.48 -25.55
C GLU A 231 2.26 0.24 -26.69
N GLU A 232 1.81 -0.34 -27.82
CA GLU A 232 2.63 -0.54 -29.01
C GLU A 232 3.06 0.79 -29.63
N ARG A 233 2.13 1.74 -29.80
CA ARG A 233 2.43 3.08 -30.31
C ARG A 233 3.47 3.80 -29.45
N ASP A 234 3.32 3.73 -28.12
CA ASP A 234 4.25 4.36 -27.17
C ASP A 234 5.64 3.69 -27.21
N PHE A 235 5.68 2.37 -27.38
CA PHE A 235 6.93 1.64 -27.54
C PHE A 235 7.65 2.07 -28.83
N LEU A 236 6.96 2.12 -29.97
CA LEU A 236 7.53 2.57 -31.24
C LEU A 236 7.97 4.03 -31.19
N GLY A 237 7.22 4.90 -30.49
CA GLY A 237 7.60 6.29 -30.26
C GLY A 237 8.91 6.43 -29.48
N ARG A 238 9.10 5.62 -28.44
CA ARG A 238 10.35 5.59 -27.66
C ARG A 238 11.52 5.01 -28.46
N ALA A 239 11.29 3.95 -29.22
CA ALA A 239 12.33 3.33 -30.04
C ALA A 239 12.85 4.29 -31.13
N ARG A 240 11.99 5.17 -31.67
CA ARG A 240 12.38 6.21 -32.64
C ARG A 240 13.21 7.35 -32.02
N LYS A 241 12.95 7.69 -30.74
CA LYS A 241 13.70 8.74 -30.03
C LYS A 241 15.09 8.29 -29.59
N ASN A 242 15.33 7.00 -29.49
CA ASN A 242 16.60 6.40 -29.07
C ASN A 242 17.50 5.97 -30.25
N LYS A 243 17.12 6.30 -31.47
CA LYS A 243 17.94 6.23 -32.69
C LYS A 243 18.50 7.62 -33.02
#